data_d3774a957de3c8f7a299873c260b04db
#
_entry.id   d3774a957de3c8f7a299873c260b04db
#
_cell.length_a   1.000
_cell.length_b   1.000
_cell.length_c   1.000
_cell.angle_alpha   90.00
_cell.angle_beta   90.00
_cell.angle_gamma   90.00
#
_symmetry.space_group_name_H-M   'P 1'
#
loop_
_entity.id
_entity.type
_entity.pdbx_description
1 polymer ?
#
loop_
_entity_poly.entity_id
_entity_poly.type
_entity_poly.pdbx_seq_one_letter_code
_entity_poly.pdbx_strand_id
1 'polypeptide(L)'
;DGSQQTLPKLLQQGGYETAVIGKWHLISKPTGFDHWMILNDQGEYCNPQFITEGDTTIHKGYVTDLITQYCEEWMDNGRDKNKPFFLMMHHKAIHRNWVPAERHYRLYEHAKFPLPDNYYDAYEGRYAAQMQKMNIYRDMYEGHDLKMVAGIDSDSLLFDPWPHAFMGTMTPEERRRFL
;
A
#
# COMPACT_ATOMS: atom_id res chain seq x y z
N ASP A 1 9.33 16.31 12.79
CA ASP A 1 8.54 17.28 12.02
C ASP A 1 9.37 17.85 10.87
N GLY A 2 8.73 18.70 10.05
CA GLY A 2 9.38 19.30 8.88
C GLY A 2 10.55 20.25 9.17
N SER A 3 10.88 20.57 10.42
CA SER A 3 12.02 21.44 10.76
C SER A 3 13.36 20.70 10.74
N GLN A 4 13.33 19.38 10.85
CA GLN A 4 14.55 18.57 10.92
C GLN A 4 15.25 18.48 9.56
N GLN A 5 16.57 18.32 9.61
CA GLN A 5 17.36 18.03 8.42
C GLN A 5 17.11 16.60 7.96
N THR A 6 16.78 16.46 6.69
CA THR A 6 16.48 15.16 6.06
C THR A 6 17.29 15.01 4.77
N LEU A 7 17.44 13.77 4.30
CA LEU A 7 18.14 13.48 3.05
C LEU A 7 17.60 14.29 1.86
N PRO A 8 16.28 14.39 1.63
CA PRO A 8 15.78 15.20 0.51
C PRO A 8 16.22 16.67 0.57
N LYS A 9 16.22 17.29 1.76
CA LYS A 9 16.69 18.68 1.93
C LYS A 9 18.16 18.85 1.58
N LEU A 10 18.99 17.88 1.96
CA LEU A 10 20.41 17.90 1.63
C LEU A 10 20.63 17.74 0.12
N LEU A 11 19.84 16.89 -0.52
CA LEU A 11 19.88 16.69 -1.98
C LEU A 11 19.45 17.95 -2.71
N GLN A 12 18.40 18.64 -2.27
CA GLN A 12 18.00 19.94 -2.82
C GLN A 12 19.15 20.96 -2.74
N GLN A 13 19.85 21.05 -1.58
CA GLN A 13 21.02 21.90 -1.42
C GLN A 13 22.17 21.52 -2.37
N GLY A 14 22.26 20.23 -2.72
CA GLY A 14 23.18 19.69 -3.72
C GLY A 14 22.74 19.87 -5.17
N GLY A 15 21.62 20.58 -5.42
CA GLY A 15 21.11 20.86 -6.77
C GLY A 15 20.23 19.77 -7.38
N TYR A 16 19.84 18.77 -6.60
CA TYR A 16 18.89 17.75 -7.05
C TYR A 16 17.46 18.29 -7.06
N GLU A 17 16.68 17.87 -8.02
CA GLU A 17 15.24 17.99 -7.97
C GLU A 17 14.65 16.77 -7.25
N THR A 18 13.78 17.00 -6.26
CA THR A 18 13.34 15.97 -5.33
C THR A 18 11.84 15.76 -5.39
N ALA A 19 11.41 14.49 -5.40
CA ALA A 19 9.99 14.16 -5.37
C ALA A 19 9.69 13.00 -4.43
N VAL A 20 8.45 12.97 -3.90
CA VAL A 20 7.87 11.81 -3.23
C VAL A 20 6.44 11.57 -3.73
N ILE A 21 6.17 10.35 -4.17
CA ILE A 21 4.86 9.93 -4.67
C ILE A 21 4.48 8.62 -3.99
N GLY A 22 3.28 8.60 -3.37
CA GLY A 22 2.72 7.43 -2.73
C GLY A 22 2.57 7.52 -1.22
N LYS A 23 2.76 6.43 -0.49
CA LYS A 23 2.49 6.37 0.94
C LYS A 23 3.49 7.20 1.75
N TRP A 24 2.98 8.16 2.50
CA TRP A 24 3.77 9.01 3.41
C TRP A 24 3.59 8.65 4.88
N HIS A 25 2.38 8.67 5.38
CA HIS A 25 1.95 8.26 6.73
C HIS A 25 2.79 8.86 7.88
N LEU A 26 3.28 10.08 7.73
CA LEU A 26 4.07 10.79 8.75
C LEU A 26 3.31 11.95 9.41
N ILE A 27 1.98 12.04 9.23
CA ILE A 27 1.07 13.06 9.77
C ILE A 27 1.36 14.46 9.20
N SER A 28 2.60 14.93 9.25
CA SER A 28 2.99 16.23 8.70
C SER A 28 3.14 16.17 7.17
N LYS A 29 2.93 17.30 6.51
CA LYS A 29 3.19 17.43 5.08
C LYS A 29 4.66 17.14 4.75
N PRO A 30 4.97 16.59 3.57
CA PRO A 30 6.35 16.41 3.11
C PRO A 30 7.09 17.75 3.06
N THR A 31 8.35 17.73 3.47
CA THR A 31 9.25 18.89 3.34
C THR A 31 10.60 18.46 2.77
N GLY A 32 11.21 19.31 1.96
CA GLY A 32 12.44 18.99 1.25
C GLY A 32 12.18 18.26 -0.08
N PHE A 33 10.96 18.41 -0.60
CA PHE A 33 10.57 17.89 -1.92
C PHE A 33 10.05 19.04 -2.76
N ASP A 34 10.50 19.13 -4.01
CA ASP A 34 10.01 20.08 -5.00
C ASP A 34 8.65 19.66 -5.55
N HIS A 35 8.41 18.35 -5.58
CA HIS A 35 7.13 17.76 -5.95
C HIS A 35 6.72 16.68 -4.95
N TRP A 36 5.45 16.68 -4.56
CA TRP A 36 4.91 15.60 -3.75
C TRP A 36 3.42 15.35 -4.01
N MET A 37 3.07 14.08 -4.00
CA MET A 37 1.72 13.58 -4.14
C MET A 37 1.57 12.34 -3.26
N ILE A 38 0.92 12.46 -2.13
CA ILE A 38 0.90 11.44 -1.10
C ILE A 38 -0.47 10.85 -0.86
N LEU A 39 -0.51 9.59 -0.46
CA LEU A 39 -1.74 8.96 -0.03
C LEU A 39 -2.24 9.57 1.27
N ASN A 40 -3.56 9.72 1.40
CA ASN A 40 -4.18 10.09 2.66
C ASN A 40 -4.03 8.93 3.67
N ASP A 41 -3.46 9.20 4.84
CA ASP A 41 -3.22 8.25 5.92
C ASP A 41 -2.53 6.97 5.43
N GLN A 42 -3.09 5.80 5.66
CA GLN A 42 -2.61 4.48 5.20
C GLN A 42 -2.80 4.26 3.69
N GLY A 43 -3.64 5.07 3.07
CA GLY A 43 -4.07 4.89 1.69
C GLY A 43 -4.99 3.69 1.47
N GLU A 44 -5.73 3.74 0.39
CA GLU A 44 -6.62 2.67 -0.04
C GLU A 44 -6.02 1.93 -1.23
N TYR A 45 -6.34 0.64 -1.38
CA TYR A 45 -5.89 -0.14 -2.53
C TYR A 45 -6.65 0.20 -3.81
N CYS A 46 -7.95 0.43 -3.69
CA CYS A 46 -8.82 0.80 -4.80
C CYS A 46 -9.31 2.23 -4.64
N ASN A 47 -9.27 2.99 -5.72
CA ASN A 47 -9.74 4.38 -5.78
C ASN A 47 -9.18 5.24 -4.63
N PRO A 48 -7.85 5.26 -4.46
CA PRO A 48 -7.21 5.94 -3.35
C PRO A 48 -7.42 7.46 -3.41
N GLN A 49 -7.39 8.06 -2.22
CA GLN A 49 -7.31 9.50 -2.08
C GLN A 49 -5.86 9.95 -2.05
N PHE A 50 -5.51 10.88 -2.93
CA PHE A 50 -4.21 11.55 -2.94
C PHE A 50 -4.31 12.98 -2.43
N ILE A 51 -3.28 13.41 -1.74
CA ILE A 51 -3.10 14.77 -1.23
C ILE A 51 -1.90 15.38 -1.96
N THR A 52 -2.09 16.58 -2.47
CA THR A 52 -1.05 17.46 -3.02
C THR A 52 -0.97 18.74 -2.19
N GLU A 53 -0.16 19.71 -2.59
CA GLU A 53 0.00 20.97 -1.83
C GLU A 53 -1.30 21.76 -1.66
N GLY A 54 -2.19 21.70 -2.61
CA GLY A 54 -3.43 22.50 -2.62
C GLY A 54 -4.73 21.71 -2.62
N ASP A 55 -4.69 20.40 -2.76
CA ASP A 55 -5.89 19.61 -3.02
C ASP A 55 -5.84 18.19 -2.44
N THR A 56 -7.03 17.62 -2.27
CA THR A 56 -7.21 16.24 -1.86
C THR A 56 -8.28 15.61 -2.75
N THR A 57 -7.88 14.69 -3.61
CA THR A 57 -8.75 14.11 -4.64
C THR A 57 -8.76 12.60 -4.63
N ILE A 58 -9.88 11.99 -5.01
CA ILE A 58 -10.00 10.55 -5.22
C ILE A 58 -9.60 10.24 -6.66
N HIS A 59 -8.67 9.32 -6.82
CA HIS A 59 -8.20 8.85 -8.12
C HIS A 59 -8.72 7.45 -8.39
N LYS A 60 -9.48 7.29 -9.47
CA LYS A 60 -10.05 6.00 -9.84
C LYS A 60 -8.97 5.06 -10.35
N GLY A 61 -8.89 3.86 -9.75
CA GLY A 61 -7.95 2.81 -10.16
C GLY A 61 -7.29 2.08 -9.00
N TYR A 62 -6.33 1.24 -9.33
CA TYR A 62 -5.55 0.48 -8.35
C TYR A 62 -4.31 1.26 -7.92
N VAL A 63 -4.12 1.41 -6.62
CA VAL A 63 -3.12 2.33 -6.03
C VAL A 63 -1.68 2.09 -6.53
N THR A 64 -1.27 0.83 -6.69
CA THR A 64 0.09 0.52 -7.17
C THR A 64 0.30 1.00 -8.61
N ASP A 65 -0.70 0.78 -9.47
CA ASP A 65 -0.64 1.22 -10.86
C ASP A 65 -0.63 2.76 -10.95
N LEU A 66 -1.48 3.42 -10.17
CA LEU A 66 -1.54 4.88 -10.11
C LEU A 66 -0.21 5.49 -9.63
N ILE A 67 0.37 4.96 -8.55
CA ILE A 67 1.67 5.45 -8.06
C ILE A 67 2.75 5.27 -9.12
N THR A 68 2.80 4.12 -9.80
CA THR A 68 3.75 3.87 -10.88
C THR A 68 3.56 4.88 -12.00
N GLN A 69 2.33 5.05 -12.49
CA GLN A 69 2.01 6.01 -13.54
C GLN A 69 2.44 7.44 -13.18
N TYR A 70 2.13 7.92 -11.98
CA TYR A 70 2.50 9.27 -11.56
C TYR A 70 4.02 9.46 -11.42
N CYS A 71 4.74 8.41 -10.99
CA CYS A 71 6.19 8.43 -10.97
C CYS A 71 6.77 8.53 -12.39
N GLU A 72 6.24 7.75 -13.33
CA GLU A 72 6.63 7.80 -14.75
C GLU A 72 6.31 9.16 -15.37
N GLU A 73 5.10 9.69 -15.14
CA GLU A 73 4.70 11.03 -15.62
C GLU A 73 5.62 12.13 -15.08
N TRP A 74 5.95 12.08 -13.79
CA TRP A 74 6.89 13.02 -13.20
C TRP A 74 8.29 12.88 -13.80
N MET A 75 8.78 11.67 -13.95
CA MET A 75 10.09 11.41 -14.56
C MET A 75 10.16 11.88 -16.01
N ASP A 76 9.09 11.72 -16.76
CA ASP A 76 9.07 12.04 -18.19
C ASP A 76 8.77 13.51 -18.48
N ASN A 77 7.85 14.11 -17.73
CA ASN A 77 7.30 15.43 -18.07
C ASN A 77 7.31 16.43 -16.90
N GLY A 78 7.42 15.96 -15.67
CA GLY A 78 7.25 16.79 -14.47
C GLY A 78 8.53 17.43 -13.94
N ARG A 79 9.69 16.87 -14.24
CA ARG A 79 10.98 17.33 -13.72
C ARG A 79 11.82 18.11 -14.73
N ASP A 80 12.76 18.91 -14.25
CA ASP A 80 13.81 19.53 -15.06
C ASP A 80 14.84 18.47 -15.51
N LYS A 81 14.90 18.19 -16.80
CA LYS A 81 15.81 17.19 -17.37
C LYS A 81 17.29 17.56 -17.26
N ASN A 82 17.60 18.83 -16.97
CA ASN A 82 18.99 19.31 -16.81
C ASN A 82 19.51 19.15 -15.38
N LYS A 83 18.66 18.74 -14.45
CA LYS A 83 19.04 18.49 -13.04
C LYS A 83 19.12 17.00 -12.74
N PRO A 84 20.04 16.58 -11.86
CA PRO A 84 19.93 15.29 -11.22
C PRO A 84 18.67 15.24 -10.39
N PHE A 85 18.08 14.05 -10.23
CA PHE A 85 16.83 13.92 -9.49
C PHE A 85 16.91 12.87 -8.38
N PHE A 86 16.03 13.01 -7.41
CA PHE A 86 15.77 12.05 -6.36
C PHE A 86 14.26 11.82 -6.25
N LEU A 87 13.80 10.60 -6.56
CA LEU A 87 12.42 10.21 -6.48
C LEU A 87 12.23 9.13 -5.43
N MET A 88 11.35 9.39 -4.46
CA MET A 88 10.85 8.40 -3.50
C MET A 88 9.51 7.87 -4.00
N MET A 89 9.51 6.66 -4.57
CA MET A 89 8.31 5.95 -5.00
C MET A 89 7.86 5.01 -3.89
N HIS A 90 6.79 5.38 -3.20
CA HIS A 90 6.33 4.67 -2.01
C HIS A 90 5.00 3.95 -2.24
N HIS A 91 5.06 2.66 -2.56
CA HIS A 91 3.87 1.85 -2.68
C HIS A 91 3.18 1.57 -1.34
N LYS A 92 1.83 1.47 -1.35
CA LYS A 92 1.07 0.91 -0.23
C LYS A 92 1.30 -0.59 -0.09
N ALA A 93 1.38 -1.30 -1.20
CA ALA A 93 1.68 -2.73 -1.21
C ALA A 93 3.08 -2.97 -0.61
N ILE A 94 3.22 -3.94 0.20
CA ILE A 94 2.37 -5.07 0.59
C ILE A 94 1.80 -4.91 2.01
N HIS A 95 1.29 -3.74 2.37
CA HIS A 95 0.68 -3.55 3.67
C HIS A 95 -0.62 -4.37 3.80
N ARG A 96 -0.92 -4.86 5.00
CA ARG A 96 -2.24 -5.40 5.36
C ARG A 96 -3.32 -4.43 4.85
N ASN A 97 -4.24 -4.79 4.17
CA ASN A 97 -5.14 -5.93 3.90
C ASN A 97 -4.77 -6.80 2.69
N TRP A 98 -3.66 -6.54 2.00
CA TRP A 98 -3.21 -7.35 0.85
C TRP A 98 -4.26 -7.49 -0.25
N VAL A 99 -4.92 -6.43 -0.63
CA VAL A 99 -5.88 -6.46 -1.74
C VAL A 99 -5.10 -6.44 -3.05
N PRO A 100 -5.16 -7.48 -3.88
CA PRO A 100 -4.50 -7.50 -5.18
C PRO A 100 -5.24 -6.64 -6.21
N ALA A 101 -4.60 -6.35 -7.33
CA ALA A 101 -5.30 -5.78 -8.47
C ALA A 101 -6.26 -6.82 -9.08
N GLU A 102 -7.38 -6.36 -9.65
CA GLU A 102 -8.44 -7.20 -10.20
C GLU A 102 -7.91 -8.27 -11.18
N ARG A 103 -6.92 -7.91 -12.02
CA ARG A 103 -6.27 -8.83 -12.96
C ARG A 103 -5.60 -10.05 -12.29
N HIS A 104 -5.44 -10.03 -10.96
CA HIS A 104 -4.78 -11.10 -10.20
C HIS A 104 -5.73 -11.91 -9.31
N TYR A 105 -7.02 -11.57 -9.24
CA TYR A 105 -7.97 -12.25 -8.33
C TYR A 105 -8.00 -13.77 -8.52
N ARG A 106 -7.86 -14.23 -9.76
CA ARG A 106 -7.90 -15.66 -10.09
C ARG A 106 -6.55 -16.28 -10.45
N LEU A 107 -5.46 -15.53 -10.22
CA LEU A 107 -4.13 -15.96 -10.66
C LEU A 107 -3.73 -17.34 -10.12
N TYR A 108 -4.16 -17.68 -8.92
CA TYR A 108 -3.82 -18.92 -8.25
C TYR A 108 -5.01 -19.83 -7.95
N GLU A 109 -6.16 -19.59 -8.57
CA GLU A 109 -7.41 -20.31 -8.30
C GLU A 109 -7.27 -21.85 -8.43
N HIS A 110 -6.42 -22.30 -9.34
CA HIS A 110 -6.15 -23.72 -9.54
C HIS A 110 -4.77 -24.18 -9.12
N ALA A 111 -4.00 -23.32 -8.48
CA ALA A 111 -2.65 -23.62 -8.07
C ALA A 111 -2.64 -24.48 -6.79
N LYS A 112 -1.78 -25.50 -6.78
CA LYS A 112 -1.47 -26.27 -5.57
C LYS A 112 -0.10 -25.84 -5.08
N PHE A 113 -0.05 -25.30 -3.88
CA PHE A 113 1.20 -24.90 -3.25
C PHE A 113 1.71 -26.05 -2.39
N PRO A 114 2.92 -26.61 -2.67
CA PRO A 114 3.52 -27.59 -1.79
C PRO A 114 3.85 -26.92 -0.44
N LEU A 115 3.67 -27.65 0.63
CA LEU A 115 4.14 -27.18 1.93
C LEU A 115 5.68 -27.21 1.94
N PRO A 116 6.35 -26.16 2.42
CA PRO A 116 7.79 -26.20 2.61
C PRO A 116 8.17 -27.20 3.70
N ASP A 117 9.37 -27.77 3.63
CA ASP A 117 9.84 -28.80 4.56
C ASP A 117 9.79 -28.37 6.04
N ASN A 118 9.93 -27.07 6.27
CA ASN A 118 9.89 -26.47 7.61
C ASN A 118 8.50 -25.91 8.02
N TYR A 119 7.43 -26.31 7.35
CA TYR A 119 6.09 -25.77 7.65
C TYR A 119 5.63 -26.05 9.07
N TYR A 120 5.98 -27.23 9.61
CA TYR A 120 5.66 -27.64 10.98
C TYR A 120 6.83 -27.50 11.96
N ASP A 121 7.82 -26.70 11.60
CA ASP A 121 9.03 -26.50 12.40
C ASP A 121 8.70 -25.86 13.77
N ALA A 122 9.26 -26.41 14.82
CA ALA A 122 9.14 -25.88 16.19
C ALA A 122 10.08 -24.70 16.49
N TYR A 123 10.85 -24.25 15.50
CA TYR A 123 11.81 -23.13 15.58
C TYR A 123 12.95 -23.35 16.59
N GLU A 124 13.33 -24.57 16.88
CA GLU A 124 14.42 -24.88 17.81
C GLU A 124 15.71 -24.13 17.46
N GLY A 125 16.33 -23.51 18.46
CA GLY A 125 17.53 -22.70 18.29
C GLY A 125 17.32 -21.30 17.66
N ARG A 126 16.09 -20.94 17.30
CA ARG A 126 15.73 -19.62 16.71
C ARG A 126 14.87 -18.83 17.68
N TYR A 127 15.50 -18.21 18.66
CA TYR A 127 14.84 -17.54 19.79
C TYR A 127 13.74 -16.58 19.39
N ALA A 128 13.97 -15.68 18.44
CA ALA A 128 12.97 -14.70 18.01
C ALA A 128 11.71 -15.36 17.44
N ALA A 129 11.86 -16.42 16.63
CA ALA A 129 10.74 -17.17 16.07
C ALA A 129 9.99 -17.98 17.12
N GLN A 130 10.70 -18.60 18.08
CA GLN A 130 10.08 -19.33 19.19
C GLN A 130 9.28 -18.41 20.13
N MET A 131 9.80 -17.20 20.39
CA MET A 131 9.16 -16.24 21.31
C MET A 131 8.04 -15.42 20.66
N GLN A 132 7.89 -15.48 19.36
CA GLN A 132 6.82 -14.80 18.66
C GLN A 132 5.46 -15.35 19.09
N LYS A 133 4.58 -14.42 19.51
CA LYS A 133 3.24 -14.78 19.99
C LYS A 133 2.19 -14.79 18.87
N MET A 134 2.46 -14.09 17.77
CA MET A 134 1.52 -13.98 16.65
C MET A 134 1.57 -15.22 15.77
N ASN A 135 0.40 -15.73 15.39
CA ASN A 135 0.27 -16.81 14.42
C ASN A 135 -1.01 -16.66 13.58
N ILE A 136 -1.06 -17.36 12.46
CA ILE A 136 -2.19 -17.29 11.52
C ILE A 136 -3.51 -17.62 12.18
N TYR A 137 -3.56 -18.69 12.95
CA TYR A 137 -4.80 -19.19 13.57
C TYR A 137 -5.46 -18.22 14.54
N ARG A 138 -4.65 -17.52 15.36
CA ARG A 138 -5.19 -16.63 16.42
C ARG A 138 -5.28 -15.17 16.00
N ASP A 139 -4.38 -14.73 15.13
CA ASP A 139 -4.09 -13.31 14.99
C ASP A 139 -4.42 -12.76 13.60
N MET A 140 -4.76 -13.64 12.65
CA MET A 140 -5.28 -13.22 11.33
C MET A 140 -6.81 -13.33 11.32
N TYR A 141 -7.44 -12.30 10.78
CA TYR A 141 -8.89 -12.26 10.61
C TYR A 141 -9.30 -12.94 9.30
N GLU A 142 -10.29 -13.83 9.38
CA GLU A 142 -10.71 -14.61 8.23
C GLU A 142 -11.15 -13.75 7.05
N GLY A 143 -12.00 -12.75 7.28
CA GLY A 143 -12.46 -11.86 6.21
C GLY A 143 -11.41 -10.86 5.80
N HIS A 144 -10.86 -10.11 6.78
CA HIS A 144 -9.95 -9.01 6.53
C HIS A 144 -8.60 -9.44 5.94
N ASP A 145 -7.99 -10.46 6.51
CA ASP A 145 -6.65 -10.91 6.11
C ASP A 145 -6.70 -12.04 5.08
N LEU A 146 -7.52 -13.07 5.34
CA LEU A 146 -7.55 -14.28 4.52
C LEU A 146 -8.56 -14.22 3.38
N LYS A 147 -9.46 -13.24 3.37
CA LYS A 147 -10.55 -13.11 2.39
C LYS A 147 -11.51 -14.32 2.37
N MET A 148 -11.57 -15.03 3.47
CA MET A 148 -12.48 -16.17 3.66
C MET A 148 -13.84 -15.65 4.11
N VAL A 149 -14.73 -15.47 3.16
CA VAL A 149 -16.11 -15.00 3.43
C VAL A 149 -17.11 -16.12 3.17
N ALA A 150 -18.08 -16.28 4.07
CA ALA A 150 -19.11 -17.28 3.94
C ALA A 150 -20.26 -16.78 3.05
N GLY A 151 -19.99 -16.58 1.76
CA GLY A 151 -20.98 -16.15 0.77
C GLY A 151 -20.68 -14.78 0.16
N ILE A 152 -21.50 -14.41 -0.80
CA ILE A 152 -21.34 -13.16 -1.58
C ILE A 152 -21.85 -11.94 -0.81
N ASP A 153 -22.43 -12.15 0.36
CA ASP A 153 -23.00 -11.07 1.15
C ASP A 153 -21.91 -10.35 1.93
N SER A 154 -21.74 -9.06 1.65
CA SER A 154 -20.78 -8.18 2.34
C SER A 154 -21.04 -8.13 3.86
N ASP A 155 -22.20 -8.51 4.32
CA ASP A 155 -22.56 -8.51 5.75
C ASP A 155 -21.78 -9.56 6.54
N SER A 156 -21.30 -10.63 5.90
CA SER A 156 -20.41 -11.60 6.55
C SER A 156 -19.06 -11.02 6.96
N LEU A 157 -18.63 -9.92 6.34
CA LEU A 157 -17.44 -9.16 6.71
C LEU A 157 -17.65 -8.27 7.94
N LEU A 158 -18.88 -8.11 8.41
CA LEU A 158 -19.20 -7.31 9.60
C LEU A 158 -18.63 -7.90 10.91
N PHE A 159 -18.23 -9.17 10.90
CA PHE A 159 -17.56 -9.81 12.03
C PHE A 159 -16.07 -9.47 12.11
N ASP A 160 -15.52 -8.82 11.09
CA ASP A 160 -14.17 -8.32 11.10
C ASP A 160 -14.10 -6.96 11.81
N PRO A 161 -13.08 -6.69 12.65
CA PRO A 161 -12.96 -5.40 13.35
C PRO A 161 -12.79 -4.20 12.40
N TRP A 162 -12.44 -4.43 11.14
CA TRP A 162 -12.32 -3.40 10.10
C TRP A 162 -13.00 -3.80 8.78
N PRO A 163 -14.32 -4.12 8.79
CA PRO A 163 -15.00 -4.68 7.61
C PRO A 163 -14.96 -3.79 6.37
N HIS A 164 -14.84 -2.48 6.56
CA HIS A 164 -14.82 -1.51 5.46
C HIS A 164 -13.43 -1.04 5.04
N ALA A 165 -12.38 -1.44 5.77
CA ALA A 165 -11.04 -0.90 5.58
C ALA A 165 -10.40 -1.22 4.22
N PHE A 166 -10.86 -2.22 3.50
CA PHE A 166 -10.31 -2.58 2.19
C PHE A 166 -11.33 -2.52 1.04
N MET A 167 -12.61 -2.51 1.34
CA MET A 167 -13.68 -2.39 0.35
C MET A 167 -14.39 -1.05 0.37
N GLY A 168 -14.06 -0.17 1.32
CA GLY A 168 -14.77 1.08 1.54
C GLY A 168 -14.77 2.01 0.33
N THR A 169 -13.70 2.02 -0.44
CA THR A 169 -13.53 2.84 -1.64
C THR A 169 -13.86 2.13 -2.95
N MET A 170 -14.15 0.82 -2.89
CA MET A 170 -14.61 0.07 -4.05
C MET A 170 -16.03 0.46 -4.44
N THR A 171 -16.28 0.59 -5.74
CA THR A 171 -17.64 0.69 -6.26
C THR A 171 -18.41 -0.61 -6.02
N PRO A 172 -19.76 -0.62 -6.06
CA PRO A 172 -20.54 -1.84 -5.92
C PRO A 172 -20.17 -2.93 -6.94
N GLU A 173 -19.76 -2.53 -8.14
CA GLU A 173 -19.32 -3.46 -9.19
C GLU A 173 -17.95 -4.06 -8.89
N GLU A 174 -16.97 -3.25 -8.49
CA GLU A 174 -15.64 -3.71 -8.05
C GLU A 174 -15.76 -4.68 -6.88
N ARG A 175 -16.63 -4.37 -5.93
CA ARG A 175 -16.89 -5.21 -4.76
C ARG A 175 -17.46 -6.58 -5.15
N ARG A 176 -18.43 -6.62 -6.07
CA ARG A 176 -18.98 -7.89 -6.59
C ARG A 176 -17.95 -8.74 -7.35
N ARG A 177 -16.98 -8.12 -8.00
CA ARG A 177 -15.91 -8.87 -8.69
C ARG A 177 -14.82 -9.36 -7.73
N PHE A 178 -14.67 -8.66 -6.61
CA PHE A 178 -13.71 -9.03 -5.57
C PHE A 178 -14.20 -10.22 -4.73
N LEU A 179 -15.47 -10.27 -4.38
CA LEU A 179 -16.12 -11.36 -3.64
C LEU A 179 -16.44 -12.56 -4.54
#